data_742c462f6ae078d308620a26b5073d36
#
_entry.id   742c462f6ae078d308620a26b5073d36
#
_cell.length_a   1.000
_cell.length_b   1.000
_cell.length_c   1.000
_cell.angle_alpha   90.00
_cell.angle_beta   90.00
_cell.angle_gamma   90.00
#
_symmetry.space_group_name_H-M   'P 1'
#
loop_
_entity.id
_entity.type
_entity.pdbx_description
1 polymer ?
#
loop_
_entity_poly.entity_id
_entity_poly.type
_entity_poly.pdbx_seq_one_letter_code
_entity_poly.pdbx_strand_id
1 'polypeptide(L)'
;MPGSAELRNEQHLIASILAGETHLFHELIRPYERSVFAMALSFLHNEADAEDAAQEAFLKAFRNLASFRGEARFGTWLISITLNEARSRIRRSKVMPTDSLDEDPEAPGHISPALLRDWREVPLQALERQEVRLMLQEAIAALPQNYREVFLLRDVEELSTNEAAELLQISVGALKVRLHRSRIMLQKNLAPRLTQIGPKRRWFQWS
;
A
#
# COMPACT_ATOMS: atom_id res chain seq x y z
N MET A 1 11.54 -10.24 -1.95
CA MET A 1 12.10 -10.34 -0.57
C MET A 1 13.41 -9.59 -0.57
N PRO A 2 13.59 -8.52 0.21
CA PRO A 2 14.90 -7.92 0.38
C PRO A 2 15.86 -8.99 0.89
N GLY A 3 17.05 -9.03 0.33
CA GLY A 3 18.06 -10.03 0.69
C GLY A 3 18.56 -9.83 2.11
N SER A 4 19.10 -10.87 2.73
CA SER A 4 19.69 -10.81 4.08
C SER A 4 20.82 -9.76 4.22
N ALA A 5 21.39 -9.33 3.10
CA ALA A 5 22.37 -8.26 3.02
C ALA A 5 21.73 -6.87 3.19
N GLU A 6 20.56 -6.64 2.58
CA GLU A 6 19.82 -5.38 2.68
C GLU A 6 19.31 -5.13 4.10
N LEU A 7 18.78 -6.16 4.77
CA LEU A 7 18.35 -6.07 6.16
C LEU A 7 19.51 -5.76 7.13
N ARG A 8 20.70 -6.32 6.88
CA ARG A 8 21.89 -6.01 7.69
C ARG A 8 22.38 -4.59 7.47
N ASN A 9 22.33 -4.09 6.24
CA ASN A 9 22.67 -2.70 5.94
C ASN A 9 21.71 -1.73 6.61
N GLU A 10 20.40 -2.01 6.57
CA GLU A 10 19.36 -1.22 7.22
C GLU A 10 19.57 -1.11 8.74
N GLN A 11 19.83 -2.25 9.41
CA GLN A 11 20.13 -2.27 10.85
C GLN A 11 21.41 -1.50 11.20
N HIS A 12 22.44 -1.58 10.36
CA HIS A 12 23.66 -0.83 10.52
C HIS A 12 23.42 0.69 10.40
N LEU A 13 22.68 1.11 9.38
CA LEU A 13 22.30 2.53 9.19
C LEU A 13 21.51 3.06 10.39
N ILE A 14 20.53 2.30 10.89
CA ILE A 14 19.75 2.69 12.07
C ILE A 14 20.67 2.86 13.29
N ALA A 15 21.56 1.93 13.53
CA ALA A 15 22.50 2.00 14.66
C ALA A 15 23.44 3.23 14.56
N SER A 16 24.00 3.51 13.38
CA SER A 16 24.85 4.67 13.13
C SER A 16 24.08 5.98 13.32
N ILE A 17 22.85 6.07 12.85
CA ILE A 17 22.03 7.27 13.04
C ILE A 17 21.74 7.52 14.52
N LEU A 18 21.42 6.48 15.27
CA LEU A 18 21.21 6.56 16.72
C LEU A 18 22.49 6.89 17.49
N ALA A 19 23.67 6.57 16.94
CA ALA A 19 24.98 6.94 17.48
C ALA A 19 25.37 8.40 17.15
N GLY A 20 24.56 9.14 16.34
CA GLY A 20 24.75 10.54 16.03
C GLY A 20 25.07 10.86 14.57
N GLU A 21 25.23 9.85 13.69
CA GLU A 21 25.46 10.04 12.26
C GLU A 21 24.15 10.37 11.52
N THR A 22 23.49 11.45 11.90
CA THR A 22 22.13 11.81 11.44
C THR A 22 22.02 12.01 9.93
N HIS A 23 23.12 12.33 9.25
CA HIS A 23 23.16 12.47 7.79
C HIS A 23 22.84 11.17 7.04
N LEU A 24 23.07 10.00 7.66
CA LEU A 24 22.74 8.70 7.09
C LEU A 24 21.24 8.43 7.02
N PHE A 25 20.40 9.24 7.68
CA PHE A 25 18.94 9.04 7.65
C PHE A 25 18.38 9.13 6.22
N HIS A 26 18.91 10.01 5.39
CA HIS A 26 18.50 10.11 3.99
C HIS A 26 18.79 8.81 3.22
N GLU A 27 19.94 8.17 3.47
CA GLU A 27 20.28 6.88 2.86
C GLU A 27 19.32 5.78 3.32
N LEU A 28 18.93 5.77 4.60
CA LEU A 28 17.98 4.81 5.16
C LEU A 28 16.59 4.93 4.52
N ILE A 29 16.06 6.15 4.29
CA ILE A 29 14.71 6.36 3.77
C ILE A 29 14.61 6.31 2.25
N ARG A 30 15.69 6.53 1.53
CA ARG A 30 15.72 6.61 0.07
C ARG A 30 15.01 5.47 -0.67
N PRO A 31 15.13 4.18 -0.28
CA PRO A 31 14.39 3.09 -0.90
C PRO A 31 12.87 3.19 -0.75
N TYR A 32 12.41 3.93 0.27
CA TYR A 32 11.01 4.01 0.67
C TYR A 32 10.29 5.29 0.21
N GLU A 33 11.02 6.29 -0.32
CA GLU A 33 10.43 7.58 -0.71
C GLU A 33 9.23 7.43 -1.65
N ARG A 34 9.37 6.57 -2.66
CA ARG A 34 8.30 6.34 -3.64
C ARG A 34 7.08 5.65 -3.03
N SER A 35 7.30 4.65 -2.17
CA SER A 35 6.22 3.93 -1.48
C SER A 35 5.47 4.84 -0.51
N VAL A 36 6.19 5.63 0.27
CA VAL A 36 5.62 6.59 1.22
C VAL A 36 4.77 7.64 0.49
N PHE A 37 5.31 8.25 -0.57
CA PHE A 37 4.56 9.20 -1.38
C PHE A 37 3.34 8.57 -2.04
N ALA A 38 3.48 7.40 -2.69
CA ALA A 38 2.38 6.70 -3.33
C ALA A 38 1.29 6.32 -2.33
N MET A 39 1.67 5.88 -1.12
CA MET A 39 0.74 5.60 -0.04
C MET A 39 -0.02 6.86 0.37
N ALA A 40 0.66 7.96 0.64
CA ALA A 40 0.03 9.23 1.00
C ALA A 40 -0.92 9.72 -0.10
N LEU A 41 -0.48 9.71 -1.36
CA LEU A 41 -1.29 10.13 -2.52
C LEU A 41 -2.55 9.30 -2.69
N SER A 42 -2.46 7.98 -2.47
CA SER A 42 -3.62 7.08 -2.58
C SER A 42 -4.72 7.37 -1.56
N PHE A 43 -4.36 8.03 -0.45
CA PHE A 43 -5.31 8.41 0.61
C PHE A 43 -5.81 9.85 0.46
N LEU A 44 -4.92 10.77 0.13
CA LEU A 44 -5.20 12.21 0.14
C LEU A 44 -5.74 12.72 -1.20
N HIS A 45 -5.46 12.00 -2.30
CA HIS A 45 -5.89 12.35 -3.66
C HIS A 45 -5.46 13.76 -4.12
N ASN A 46 -4.52 14.36 -3.43
CA ASN A 46 -3.93 15.65 -3.72
C ASN A 46 -2.40 15.53 -3.61
N GLU A 47 -1.68 15.96 -4.63
CA GLU A 47 -0.24 15.79 -4.72
C GLU A 47 0.50 16.62 -3.66
N ALA A 48 0.10 17.88 -3.47
CA ALA A 48 0.69 18.75 -2.46
C ALA A 48 0.45 18.22 -1.03
N ASP A 49 -0.78 17.77 -0.73
CA ASP A 49 -1.07 17.16 0.58
C ASP A 49 -0.31 15.85 0.79
N ALA A 50 -0.08 15.08 -0.29
CA ALA A 50 0.67 13.83 -0.23
C ALA A 50 2.17 14.07 -0.01
N GLU A 51 2.76 15.08 -0.66
CA GLU A 51 4.14 15.51 -0.42
C GLU A 51 4.34 15.94 1.02
N ASP A 52 3.48 16.80 1.52
CA ASP A 52 3.50 17.28 2.90
C ASP A 52 3.34 16.12 3.91
N ALA A 53 2.43 15.18 3.63
CA ALA A 53 2.22 14.02 4.50
C ALA A 53 3.44 13.09 4.50
N ALA A 54 4.08 12.89 3.35
CA ALA A 54 5.29 12.11 3.21
C ALA A 54 6.46 12.75 3.98
N GLN A 55 6.66 14.05 3.84
CA GLN A 55 7.69 14.79 4.58
C GLN A 55 7.47 14.69 6.09
N GLU A 56 6.23 14.92 6.56
CA GLU A 56 5.92 14.81 7.98
C GLU A 56 6.10 13.37 8.49
N ALA A 57 5.80 12.36 7.69
CA ALA A 57 6.05 10.97 8.04
C ALA A 57 7.55 10.68 8.22
N PHE A 58 8.41 11.20 7.33
CA PHE A 58 9.87 11.08 7.47
C PHE A 58 10.39 11.81 8.70
N LEU A 59 9.91 13.03 8.97
CA LEU A 59 10.28 13.77 10.17
C LEU A 59 9.88 13.04 11.45
N LYS A 60 8.67 12.46 11.48
CA LYS A 60 8.21 11.63 12.60
C LYS A 60 9.04 10.36 12.75
N ALA A 61 9.37 9.70 11.63
CA ALA A 61 10.23 8.54 11.64
C ALA A 61 11.61 8.87 12.20
N PHE A 62 12.22 9.98 11.80
CA PHE A 62 13.50 10.44 12.34
C PHE A 62 13.44 10.71 13.85
N ARG A 63 12.45 11.48 14.30
CA ARG A 63 12.27 11.81 15.73
C ARG A 63 12.01 10.58 16.61
N ASN A 64 11.35 9.58 16.05
CA ASN A 64 10.96 8.37 16.78
C ASN A 64 11.84 7.16 16.45
N LEU A 65 12.96 7.32 15.73
CA LEU A 65 13.80 6.21 15.31
C LEU A 65 14.30 5.37 16.49
N ALA A 66 14.60 6.00 17.64
CA ALA A 66 14.98 5.33 18.87
C ALA A 66 13.89 4.38 19.43
N SER A 67 12.62 4.57 19.06
CA SER A 67 11.51 3.70 19.44
C SER A 67 11.31 2.50 18.51
N PHE A 68 12.00 2.47 17.39
CA PHE A 68 11.95 1.35 16.45
C PHE A 68 12.64 0.12 17.03
N ARG A 69 11.85 -0.91 17.38
CA ARG A 69 12.35 -2.12 18.07
C ARG A 69 12.85 -3.22 17.13
N GLY A 70 12.68 -3.07 15.82
CA GLY A 70 13.04 -4.11 14.86
C GLY A 70 12.11 -5.34 14.86
N GLU A 71 10.97 -5.29 15.55
CA GLU A 71 9.95 -6.35 15.58
C GLU A 71 9.26 -6.50 14.21
N ALA A 72 9.15 -5.40 13.46
CA ALA A 72 8.73 -5.36 12.07
C ALA A 72 9.87 -4.82 11.19
N ARG A 73 9.72 -4.92 9.86
CA ARG A 73 10.65 -4.25 8.93
C ARG A 73 10.53 -2.74 9.06
N PHE A 74 11.63 -2.03 8.85
CA PHE A 74 11.63 -0.57 8.89
C PHE A 74 10.60 0.04 7.91
N GLY A 75 10.52 -0.49 6.68
CA GLY A 75 9.52 -0.05 5.70
C GLY A 75 8.07 -0.21 6.22
N THR A 76 7.74 -1.33 6.88
CA THR A 76 6.42 -1.55 7.51
C THR A 76 6.13 -0.50 8.58
N TRP A 77 7.11 -0.23 9.44
CA TRP A 77 7.00 0.78 10.48
C TRP A 77 6.83 2.19 9.89
N LEU A 78 7.60 2.53 8.85
CA LEU A 78 7.51 3.81 8.16
C LEU A 78 6.15 4.00 7.47
N ILE A 79 5.63 2.97 6.80
CA ILE A 79 4.29 2.97 6.20
C ILE A 79 3.21 3.17 7.26
N SER A 80 3.37 2.60 8.46
CA SER A 80 2.43 2.83 9.57
C SER A 80 2.36 4.31 9.99
N ILE A 81 3.51 4.97 10.04
CA ILE A 81 3.60 6.41 10.34
C ILE A 81 2.90 7.22 9.23
N THR A 82 3.17 6.87 7.96
CA THR A 82 2.57 7.53 6.79
C THR A 82 1.04 7.42 6.78
N LEU A 83 0.52 6.22 7.04
CA LEU A 83 -0.93 6.00 7.14
C LEU A 83 -1.58 6.82 8.26
N ASN A 84 -0.94 6.84 9.42
CA ASN A 84 -1.45 7.62 10.56
C ASN A 84 -1.48 9.12 10.25
N GLU A 85 -0.46 9.62 9.52
CA GLU A 85 -0.44 11.02 9.08
C GLU A 85 -1.53 11.30 8.05
N ALA A 86 -1.66 10.49 7.01
CA ALA A 86 -2.69 10.65 5.99
C ALA A 86 -4.11 10.63 6.61
N ARG A 87 -4.39 9.68 7.50
CA ARG A 87 -5.67 9.62 8.25
C ARG A 87 -5.91 10.84 9.12
N SER A 88 -4.85 11.33 9.78
CA SER A 88 -4.96 12.55 10.59
C SER A 88 -5.33 13.76 9.75
N ARG A 89 -4.78 13.89 8.54
CA ARG A 89 -5.11 14.97 7.60
C ARG A 89 -6.54 14.85 7.09
N ILE A 90 -6.98 13.66 6.70
CA ILE A 90 -8.38 13.41 6.29
C ILE A 90 -9.36 13.78 7.42
N ARG A 91 -9.06 13.42 8.67
CA ARG A 91 -9.90 13.81 9.82
C ARG A 91 -9.94 15.32 10.04
N ARG A 92 -8.83 16.03 9.85
CA ARG A 92 -8.78 17.49 9.98
C ARG A 92 -9.50 18.20 8.83
N SER A 93 -9.44 17.69 7.61
CA SER A 93 -10.13 18.25 6.45
C SER A 93 -11.63 18.00 6.45
N LYS A 94 -12.08 16.88 7.03
CA LYS A 94 -13.49 16.58 7.24
C LYS A 94 -13.97 17.25 8.55
N VAL A 95 -14.43 18.48 8.46
CA VAL A 95 -15.15 19.18 9.56
C VAL A 95 -16.56 18.59 9.77
N MET A 96 -16.80 17.32 9.44
CA MET A 96 -18.10 16.64 9.63
C MET A 96 -17.92 15.25 10.25
N PRO A 97 -18.90 14.80 11.08
CA PRO A 97 -18.79 13.55 11.84
C PRO A 97 -18.64 12.37 10.88
N THR A 98 -17.63 11.58 11.16
CA THR A 98 -17.42 10.31 10.46
C THR A 98 -18.48 9.35 10.98
N ASP A 99 -19.56 9.16 10.23
CA ASP A 99 -20.38 7.99 10.37
C ASP A 99 -19.50 6.77 10.18
N SER A 100 -19.46 5.94 11.20
CA SER A 100 -18.91 4.60 11.16
C SER A 100 -19.81 3.76 10.26
N LEU A 101 -19.56 3.82 8.95
CA LEU A 101 -20.24 2.98 7.98
C LEU A 101 -19.58 1.61 7.97
N ASP A 102 -19.97 0.79 8.93
CA ASP A 102 -20.05 -0.67 8.77
C ASP A 102 -21.28 -1.02 7.89
N GLU A 103 -21.54 -0.25 6.86
CA GLU A 103 -22.47 -0.67 5.81
C GLU A 103 -21.72 -1.56 4.84
N ASP A 104 -21.96 -2.84 5.04
CA ASP A 104 -21.55 -3.92 4.17
C ASP A 104 -22.41 -3.87 2.89
N PRO A 105 -21.92 -3.32 1.76
CA PRO A 105 -22.69 -3.41 0.52
C PRO A 105 -22.78 -4.88 0.15
N GLU A 106 -23.98 -5.33 -0.15
CA GLU A 106 -24.41 -6.69 -0.50
C GLU A 106 -23.32 -7.52 -1.18
N ALA A 107 -23.14 -8.73 -0.68
CA ALA A 107 -22.19 -9.70 -1.18
C ALA A 107 -22.37 -9.91 -2.69
N PRO A 108 -21.39 -9.60 -3.54
CA PRO A 108 -21.45 -10.00 -4.94
C PRO A 108 -21.28 -11.52 -5.00
N GLY A 109 -22.14 -12.16 -5.79
CA GLY A 109 -22.25 -13.59 -5.96
C GLY A 109 -20.93 -14.33 -6.13
N HIS A 110 -20.98 -15.62 -5.84
CA HIS A 110 -19.92 -16.61 -5.92
C HIS A 110 -18.95 -16.37 -7.09
N ILE A 111 -17.72 -15.97 -6.77
CA ILE A 111 -16.65 -15.82 -7.73
C ILE A 111 -15.70 -16.99 -7.54
N SER A 112 -15.40 -17.68 -8.65
CA SER A 112 -14.52 -18.85 -8.65
C SER A 112 -13.14 -18.54 -8.06
N PRO A 113 -12.61 -19.41 -7.18
CA PRO A 113 -11.26 -19.25 -6.62
C PRO A 113 -10.14 -19.20 -7.68
N ALA A 114 -10.40 -19.71 -8.88
CA ALA A 114 -9.44 -19.66 -9.99
C ALA A 114 -9.14 -18.23 -10.48
N LEU A 115 -10.10 -17.31 -10.38
CA LEU A 115 -9.93 -15.91 -10.79
C LEU A 115 -9.06 -15.09 -9.85
N LEU A 116 -8.72 -15.61 -8.67
CA LEU A 116 -7.96 -14.89 -7.64
C LEU A 116 -6.44 -15.07 -7.74
N ARG A 117 -5.97 -16.02 -8.57
CA ARG A 117 -4.53 -16.32 -8.64
C ARG A 117 -3.72 -15.39 -9.55
N ASP A 118 -4.34 -14.74 -10.52
CA ASP A 118 -3.62 -14.32 -11.73
C ASP A 118 -3.17 -12.88 -11.82
N TRP A 119 -3.61 -12.00 -10.94
CA TRP A 119 -3.15 -10.63 -11.10
C TRP A 119 -1.68 -10.43 -10.65
N ARG A 120 -1.11 -11.35 -9.84
CA ARG A 120 0.32 -11.38 -9.51
C ARG A 120 1.19 -11.86 -10.67
N GLU A 121 0.59 -12.46 -11.68
CA GLU A 121 1.25 -12.97 -12.88
C GLU A 121 1.18 -11.99 -14.06
N VAL A 122 0.85 -10.72 -13.84
CA VAL A 122 1.02 -9.69 -14.87
C VAL A 122 2.51 -9.64 -15.22
N PRO A 123 2.90 -10.00 -16.46
CA PRO A 123 4.30 -10.05 -16.81
C PRO A 123 4.98 -8.72 -16.51
N LEU A 124 6.16 -8.78 -15.86
CA LEU A 124 6.95 -7.59 -15.52
C LEU A 124 7.11 -6.64 -16.71
N GLN A 125 7.22 -7.19 -17.92
CA GLN A 125 7.29 -6.46 -19.19
C GLN A 125 6.02 -5.64 -19.52
N ALA A 126 4.84 -6.02 -19.00
CA ALA A 126 3.61 -5.24 -19.17
C ALA A 126 3.57 -4.05 -18.20
N LEU A 127 4.15 -4.21 -17.00
CA LEU A 127 4.28 -3.14 -16.00
C LEU A 127 5.33 -2.08 -16.39
N GLU A 128 6.21 -2.39 -17.33
CA GLU A 128 7.17 -1.42 -17.90
C GLU A 128 6.51 -0.38 -18.79
N ARG A 129 5.30 -0.64 -19.29
CA ARG A 129 4.56 0.32 -20.09
C ARG A 129 3.92 1.36 -19.17
N GLN A 130 4.26 2.62 -19.37
CA GLN A 130 3.74 3.75 -18.61
C GLN A 130 2.19 3.76 -18.54
N GLU A 131 1.53 3.37 -19.62
CA GLU A 131 0.07 3.26 -19.72
C GLU A 131 -0.53 2.25 -18.73
N VAL A 132 0.11 1.07 -18.56
CA VAL A 132 -0.37 0.04 -17.60
C VAL A 132 -0.21 0.52 -16.17
N ARG A 133 0.89 1.22 -15.87
CA ARG A 133 1.11 1.82 -14.54
C ARG A 133 0.04 2.86 -14.20
N LEU A 134 -0.25 3.76 -15.14
CA LEU A 134 -1.28 4.79 -14.96
C LEU A 134 -2.66 4.16 -14.74
N MET A 135 -3.03 3.17 -15.55
CA MET A 135 -4.30 2.46 -15.38
C MET A 135 -4.41 1.75 -14.03
N LEU A 136 -3.31 1.12 -13.57
CA LEU A 136 -3.29 0.47 -12.26
C LEU A 136 -3.45 1.50 -11.13
N GLN A 137 -2.74 2.62 -11.21
CA GLN A 137 -2.86 3.72 -10.25
C GLN A 137 -4.29 4.28 -10.19
N GLU A 138 -4.91 4.53 -11.34
CA GLU A 138 -6.30 4.98 -11.42
C GLU A 138 -7.28 3.95 -10.84
N ALA A 139 -7.09 2.67 -11.15
CA ALA A 139 -7.94 1.59 -10.64
C ALA A 139 -7.82 1.46 -9.11
N ILE A 140 -6.61 1.57 -8.56
CA ILE A 140 -6.37 1.57 -7.11
C ILE A 140 -7.00 2.82 -6.48
N ALA A 141 -6.83 3.99 -7.09
CA ALA A 141 -7.41 5.25 -6.61
C ALA A 141 -8.95 5.22 -6.60
N ALA A 142 -9.57 4.47 -7.51
CA ALA A 142 -11.02 4.32 -7.58
C ALA A 142 -11.59 3.34 -6.54
N LEU A 143 -10.76 2.57 -5.82
CA LEU A 143 -11.25 1.72 -4.74
C LEU A 143 -11.79 2.58 -3.59
N PRO A 144 -12.90 2.18 -2.93
CA PRO A 144 -13.29 2.76 -1.66
C PRO A 144 -12.14 2.65 -0.64
N GLN A 145 -12.04 3.63 0.24
CA GLN A 145 -10.88 3.80 1.15
C GLN A 145 -10.53 2.53 1.92
N ASN A 146 -11.51 1.89 2.56
CA ASN A 146 -11.31 0.68 3.36
C ASN A 146 -10.81 -0.54 2.58
N TYR A 147 -11.09 -0.64 1.28
CA TYR A 147 -10.59 -1.69 0.39
C TYR A 147 -9.20 -1.33 -0.16
N ARG A 148 -8.96 -0.06 -0.46
CA ARG A 148 -7.68 0.45 -0.94
C ARG A 148 -6.59 0.28 0.11
N GLU A 149 -6.87 0.64 1.36
CA GLU A 149 -5.95 0.48 2.48
C GLU A 149 -5.45 -0.98 2.60
N VAL A 150 -6.39 -1.92 2.63
CA VAL A 150 -6.06 -3.34 2.74
C VAL A 150 -5.25 -3.82 1.54
N PHE A 151 -5.63 -3.41 0.32
CA PHE A 151 -4.93 -3.79 -0.89
C PHE A 151 -3.48 -3.29 -0.90
N LEU A 152 -3.27 -2.01 -0.59
CA LEU A 152 -1.94 -1.41 -0.57
C LEU A 152 -1.04 -2.09 0.46
N LEU A 153 -1.54 -2.31 1.68
CA LEU A 153 -0.74 -2.96 2.73
C LEU A 153 -0.39 -4.41 2.42
N ARG A 154 -1.32 -5.16 1.81
CA ARG A 154 -1.14 -6.59 1.59
C ARG A 154 -0.47 -6.92 0.28
N ASP A 155 -0.83 -6.23 -0.80
CA ASP A 155 -0.44 -6.60 -2.16
C ASP A 155 0.66 -5.70 -2.74
N VAL A 156 0.80 -4.48 -2.24
CA VAL A 156 1.88 -3.57 -2.65
C VAL A 156 3.04 -3.61 -1.64
N GLU A 157 2.74 -3.42 -0.35
CA GLU A 157 3.77 -3.37 0.70
C GLU A 157 4.08 -4.76 1.30
N GLU A 158 3.42 -5.81 0.83
CA GLU A 158 3.64 -7.21 1.22
C GLU A 158 3.58 -7.50 2.74
N LEU A 159 2.90 -6.66 3.53
CA LEU A 159 2.72 -6.92 4.95
C LEU A 159 2.00 -8.26 5.17
N SER A 160 2.29 -8.95 6.27
CA SER A 160 1.53 -10.12 6.66
C SER A 160 0.07 -9.76 6.99
N THR A 161 -0.82 -10.74 6.95
CA THR A 161 -2.23 -10.54 7.28
C THR A 161 -2.41 -10.00 8.71
N ASN A 162 -1.60 -10.44 9.66
CA ASN A 162 -1.67 -10.01 11.05
C ASN A 162 -1.18 -8.57 11.20
N GLU A 163 -0.01 -8.23 10.63
CA GLU A 163 0.53 -6.86 10.66
C GLU A 163 -0.45 -5.84 10.04
N ALA A 164 -1.01 -6.18 8.87
CA ALA A 164 -1.98 -5.31 8.21
C ALA A 164 -3.28 -5.16 9.00
N ALA A 165 -3.77 -6.23 9.64
CA ALA A 165 -4.97 -6.19 10.48
C ALA A 165 -4.75 -5.34 11.74
N GLU A 166 -3.61 -5.50 12.40
CA GLU A 166 -3.22 -4.71 13.57
C GLU A 166 -3.10 -3.22 13.20
N LEU A 167 -2.38 -2.92 12.10
CA LEU A 167 -2.20 -1.55 11.61
C LEU A 167 -3.53 -0.86 11.28
N LEU A 168 -4.48 -1.59 10.71
CA LEU A 168 -5.81 -1.09 10.37
C LEU A 168 -6.80 -1.12 11.53
N GLN A 169 -6.42 -1.74 12.66
CA GLN A 169 -7.28 -1.95 13.83
C GLN A 169 -8.58 -2.70 13.50
N ILE A 170 -8.48 -3.72 12.64
CA ILE A 170 -9.60 -4.58 12.23
C ILE A 170 -9.27 -6.05 12.52
N SER A 171 -10.30 -6.91 12.55
CA SER A 171 -10.06 -8.33 12.67
C SER A 171 -9.39 -8.93 11.42
N VAL A 172 -8.62 -10.00 11.61
CA VAL A 172 -8.01 -10.76 10.49
C VAL A 172 -9.08 -11.26 9.51
N GLY A 173 -10.27 -11.63 10.02
CA GLY A 173 -11.41 -12.02 9.19
C GLY A 173 -11.89 -10.88 8.29
N ALA A 174 -12.11 -9.69 8.88
CA ALA A 174 -12.52 -8.50 8.14
C ALA A 174 -11.46 -8.11 7.09
N LEU A 175 -10.17 -8.18 7.44
CA LEU A 175 -9.08 -7.91 6.49
C LEU A 175 -9.13 -8.85 5.29
N LYS A 176 -9.28 -10.16 5.51
CA LYS A 176 -9.36 -11.16 4.43
C LYS A 176 -10.54 -10.89 3.49
N VAL A 177 -11.71 -10.55 4.04
CA VAL A 177 -12.91 -10.20 3.25
C VAL A 177 -12.66 -8.92 2.44
N ARG A 178 -12.15 -7.87 3.07
CA ARG A 178 -11.83 -6.61 2.37
C ARG A 178 -10.79 -6.80 1.27
N LEU A 179 -9.74 -7.59 1.52
CA LEU A 179 -8.72 -7.89 0.52
C LEU A 179 -9.32 -8.64 -0.69
N HIS A 180 -10.15 -9.62 -0.42
CA HIS A 180 -10.85 -10.37 -1.48
C HIS A 180 -11.70 -9.43 -2.34
N ARG A 181 -12.52 -8.60 -1.72
CA ARG A 181 -13.38 -7.62 -2.42
C ARG A 181 -12.57 -6.59 -3.21
N SER A 182 -11.47 -6.08 -2.65
CA SER A 182 -10.60 -5.12 -3.35
C SER A 182 -10.02 -5.70 -4.63
N ARG A 183 -9.57 -6.96 -4.61
CA ARG A 183 -9.05 -7.66 -5.78
C ARG A 183 -10.12 -7.85 -6.86
N ILE A 184 -11.34 -8.19 -6.46
CA ILE A 184 -12.47 -8.31 -7.39
C ILE A 184 -12.80 -6.97 -8.06
N MET A 185 -12.85 -5.89 -7.28
CA MET A 185 -13.11 -4.55 -7.82
C MET A 185 -12.02 -4.13 -8.79
N LEU A 186 -10.75 -4.36 -8.47
CA LEU A 186 -9.63 -4.08 -9.37
C LEU A 186 -9.72 -4.91 -10.64
N GLN A 187 -10.01 -6.21 -10.55
CA GLN A 187 -10.17 -7.06 -11.72
C GLN A 187 -11.29 -6.57 -12.64
N LYS A 188 -12.45 -6.24 -12.08
CA LYS A 188 -13.58 -5.69 -12.86
C LYS A 188 -13.23 -4.39 -13.58
N ASN A 189 -12.42 -3.54 -12.94
CA ASN A 189 -11.99 -2.28 -13.52
C ASN A 189 -10.91 -2.46 -14.60
N LEU A 190 -9.94 -3.33 -14.35
CA LEU A 190 -8.76 -3.49 -15.21
C LEU A 190 -9.00 -4.42 -16.40
N ALA A 191 -9.79 -5.48 -16.26
CA ALA A 191 -9.98 -6.48 -17.31
C ALA A 191 -10.43 -5.89 -18.66
N PRO A 192 -11.42 -4.99 -18.75
CA PRO A 192 -11.83 -4.38 -20.02
C PRO A 192 -10.72 -3.52 -20.65
N ARG A 193 -9.91 -2.85 -19.82
CA ARG A 193 -8.86 -1.93 -20.26
C ARG A 193 -7.62 -2.68 -20.75
N LEU A 194 -7.25 -3.75 -20.08
CA LEU A 194 -6.11 -4.60 -20.46
C LEU A 194 -6.33 -5.36 -21.76
N THR A 195 -7.58 -5.76 -22.05
CA THR A 195 -7.93 -6.40 -23.33
C THR A 195 -7.77 -5.47 -24.53
N GLN A 196 -7.77 -4.16 -24.34
CA GLN A 196 -7.59 -3.16 -25.40
C GLN A 196 -6.11 -2.91 -25.74
N ILE A 197 -5.18 -3.16 -24.80
CA ILE A 197 -3.75 -2.84 -24.93
C ILE A 197 -2.91 -4.03 -25.41
N GLY A 198 -3.36 -5.26 -25.17
CA GLY A 198 -2.64 -6.48 -25.55
C GLY A 198 -2.92 -6.90 -27.01
N PRO A 199 -1.96 -7.55 -27.71
CA PRO A 199 -2.30 -8.31 -28.89
C PRO A 199 -3.34 -9.34 -28.45
N LYS A 200 -4.36 -9.61 -29.32
CA LYS A 200 -5.50 -10.55 -29.11
C LYS A 200 -5.07 -12.00 -28.81
N ARG A 201 -4.12 -12.22 -27.93
CA ARG A 201 -3.64 -13.52 -27.47
C ARG A 201 -4.05 -13.75 -26.02
N ARG A 202 -5.14 -14.55 -25.85
CA ARG A 202 -5.39 -15.54 -24.77
C ARG A 202 -4.81 -15.23 -23.40
N TRP A 203 -5.25 -14.13 -22.78
CA TRP A 203 -4.98 -13.88 -21.35
C TRP A 203 -5.93 -14.66 -20.42
N PHE A 204 -6.95 -15.32 -21.00
CA PHE A 204 -8.02 -16.01 -20.26
C PHE A 204 -8.29 -17.42 -20.82
N GLN A 205 -7.25 -18.26 -20.97
CA GLN A 205 -7.46 -19.71 -21.12
C GLN A 205 -6.87 -20.40 -19.91
N TRP A 206 -7.72 -20.53 -18.91
CA TRP A 206 -7.50 -21.47 -17.83
C TRP A 206 -8.64 -22.50 -17.86
N SER A 207 -8.28 -23.73 -18.24
CA SER A 207 -9.11 -24.93 -18.05
C SER A 207 -8.96 -25.40 -16.62
#